data_74c7a5223fe378c1ad53b6e23e38a6b6
#
_entry.id   74c7a5223fe378c1ad53b6e23e38a6b6
#
_cell.length_a   1.000
_cell.length_b   1.000
_cell.length_c   1.000
_cell.angle_alpha   90.00
_cell.angle_beta   90.00
_cell.angle_gamma   90.00
#
_symmetry.space_group_name_H-M   'P 1'
#
loop_
_entity.id
_entity.type
_entity.pdbx_description
1 polymer ?
#
loop_
_entity_poly.entity_id
_entity_poly.type
_entity_poly.pdbx_seq_one_letter_code
_entity_poly.pdbx_strand_id
1 'polypeptide(L)'
;MTKPGQKKPVKKTVVVDQKQLAYYSEKYAKKQKADREAMITRAKDLIRNPKKYTRVTAKGSASYVLNIAFNKETGEIIEGRNLELDMEKIREEEKYDGYYSIVTSELKMSDEEMRNVYRGLARIEDSFKVTKTFFESRPVYLRTNKHIDAHFTTCFLALVLVRLLEKKLDGKYQAGKILDSLKKYNCTKLHTNLWRFTYYDEVIDDCSKAFGLALNLQNRKQQDIQRLLRY
;
A
#
# COMPACT_ATOMS: atom_id res chain seq x y z
N MET A 1 16.31 20.15 14.74
CA MET A 1 17.09 21.18 15.47
C MET A 1 17.00 22.47 14.67
N THR A 2 16.34 23.50 15.20
CA THR A 2 16.24 24.84 14.61
C THR A 2 17.55 25.59 14.92
N LYS A 3 18.17 26.19 13.92
CA LYS A 3 19.38 27.02 14.09
C LYS A 3 19.08 28.18 15.05
N PRO A 4 20.00 28.55 15.96
CA PRO A 4 19.83 29.70 16.85
C PRO A 4 19.66 30.96 15.99
N GLY A 5 18.54 31.68 16.19
CA GLY A 5 18.22 32.93 15.49
C GLY A 5 17.06 32.89 14.51
N GLN A 6 16.52 31.71 14.13
CA GLN A 6 15.31 31.63 13.32
C GLN A 6 14.06 31.82 14.20
N LYS A 7 13.33 32.93 13.98
CA LYS A 7 12.00 33.14 14.57
C LYS A 7 11.09 32.02 14.07
N LYS A 8 10.43 31.29 14.98
CA LYS A 8 9.42 30.28 14.62
C LYS A 8 8.40 30.92 13.68
N PRO A 9 8.01 30.27 12.58
CA PRO A 9 6.99 30.82 11.71
C PRO A 9 5.71 31.06 12.52
N VAL A 10 5.16 32.27 12.42
CA VAL A 10 3.91 32.63 13.07
C VAL A 10 2.80 31.85 12.39
N LYS A 11 2.12 31.02 13.15
CA LYS A 11 0.93 30.28 12.63
C LYS A 11 -0.18 31.31 12.37
N LYS A 12 -0.58 31.45 11.09
CA LYS A 12 -1.72 32.26 10.70
C LYS A 12 -2.91 31.34 10.46
N THR A 13 -4.01 31.58 11.16
CA THR A 13 -5.27 30.88 10.90
C THR A 13 -5.95 31.54 9.71
N VAL A 14 -6.29 30.75 8.69
CA VAL A 14 -7.03 31.20 7.52
C VAL A 14 -8.31 30.40 7.45
N VAL A 15 -9.44 31.07 7.27
CA VAL A 15 -10.74 30.41 7.01
C VAL A 15 -10.79 30.11 5.52
N VAL A 16 -11.10 28.88 5.17
CA VAL A 16 -11.21 28.40 3.77
C VAL A 16 -12.57 27.72 3.64
N ASP A 17 -13.33 28.12 2.62
CA ASP A 17 -14.57 27.44 2.26
C ASP A 17 -14.26 26.05 1.73
N GLN A 18 -15.04 25.08 2.18
CA GLN A 18 -14.86 23.70 1.77
C GLN A 18 -16.20 22.99 1.64
N LYS A 19 -16.27 22.06 0.68
CA LYS A 19 -17.37 21.13 0.52
C LYS A 19 -17.00 19.81 1.20
N GLN A 20 -17.92 19.27 1.99
CA GLN A 20 -17.76 17.99 2.67
C GLN A 20 -18.84 17.02 2.20
N LEU A 21 -18.43 15.83 1.77
CA LEU A 21 -19.30 14.73 1.42
C LEU A 21 -19.11 13.59 2.43
N ALA A 22 -20.15 13.27 3.17
CA ALA A 22 -20.18 12.11 4.07
C ALA A 22 -20.93 10.96 3.41
N TYR A 23 -20.42 9.74 3.55
CA TYR A 23 -21.06 8.54 3.01
C TYR A 23 -20.75 7.29 3.84
N TYR A 24 -21.57 6.26 3.63
CA TYR A 24 -21.48 4.98 4.32
C TYR A 24 -20.99 3.86 3.41
N SER A 25 -20.19 2.97 3.96
CA SER A 25 -19.72 1.74 3.30
C SER A 25 -19.81 0.55 4.25
N GLU A 26 -20.66 -0.40 3.91
CA GLU A 26 -20.81 -1.64 4.70
C GLU A 26 -19.49 -2.43 4.80
N LYS A 27 -18.72 -2.49 3.71
CA LYS A 27 -17.39 -3.14 3.71
C LYS A 27 -16.45 -2.49 4.69
N TYR A 28 -16.48 -1.15 4.78
CA TYR A 28 -15.66 -0.39 5.69
C TYR A 28 -16.11 -0.56 7.13
N ALA A 29 -17.42 -0.59 7.39
CA ALA A 29 -18.00 -0.87 8.69
C ALA A 29 -17.55 -2.23 9.25
N LYS A 30 -17.64 -3.29 8.42
CA LYS A 30 -17.16 -4.62 8.80
C LYS A 30 -15.68 -4.63 9.15
N LYS A 31 -14.86 -3.90 8.39
CA LYS A 31 -13.42 -3.77 8.66
C LYS A 31 -13.16 -3.02 9.96
N GLN A 32 -13.79 -1.86 10.19
CA GLN A 32 -13.61 -1.06 11.40
C GLN A 32 -14.02 -1.84 12.65
N LYS A 33 -15.14 -2.57 12.58
CA LYS A 33 -15.61 -3.45 13.66
C LYS A 33 -14.55 -4.52 13.98
N ALA A 34 -14.03 -5.23 12.97
CA ALA A 34 -13.02 -6.27 13.17
C ALA A 34 -11.71 -5.69 13.75
N ASP A 35 -11.25 -4.54 13.24
CA ASP A 35 -10.06 -3.86 13.74
C ASP A 35 -10.25 -3.42 15.21
N ARG A 36 -11.44 -2.90 15.57
CA ARG A 36 -11.78 -2.52 16.94
C ARG A 36 -11.84 -3.74 17.87
N GLU A 37 -12.49 -4.84 17.47
CA GLU A 37 -12.54 -6.08 18.25
C GLU A 37 -11.13 -6.63 18.53
N ALA A 38 -10.22 -6.57 17.56
CA ALA A 38 -8.82 -6.94 17.77
C ALA A 38 -8.11 -6.02 18.77
N MET A 39 -8.38 -4.71 18.73
CA MET A 39 -7.83 -3.75 19.70
C MET A 39 -8.40 -3.96 21.09
N ILE A 40 -9.71 -4.23 21.23
CA ILE A 40 -10.37 -4.55 22.51
C ILE A 40 -9.79 -5.83 23.11
N THR A 41 -9.53 -6.84 22.29
CA THR A 41 -8.91 -8.09 22.76
C THR A 41 -7.52 -7.82 23.36
N ARG A 42 -6.70 -6.98 22.68
CA ARG A 42 -5.40 -6.56 23.21
C ARG A 42 -5.53 -5.67 24.45
N ALA A 43 -6.55 -4.82 24.53
CA ALA A 43 -6.82 -4.01 25.72
C ALA A 43 -7.18 -4.88 26.92
N LYS A 44 -7.99 -5.93 26.73
CA LYS A 44 -8.31 -6.92 27.77
C LYS A 44 -7.07 -7.71 28.23
N ASP A 45 -6.16 -8.07 27.30
CA ASP A 45 -4.88 -8.71 27.67
C ASP A 45 -3.98 -7.75 28.47
N LEU A 46 -3.93 -6.46 28.07
CA LEU A 46 -3.21 -5.43 28.81
C LEU A 46 -3.73 -5.27 30.26
N ILE A 47 -5.06 -5.27 30.43
CA ILE A 47 -5.69 -5.18 31.77
C ILE A 47 -5.35 -6.40 32.62
N ARG A 48 -5.37 -7.61 32.03
CA ARG A 48 -5.05 -8.86 32.75
C ARG A 48 -3.57 -9.01 33.11
N ASN A 49 -2.70 -8.56 32.21
CA ASN A 49 -1.26 -8.79 32.27
C ASN A 49 -0.46 -7.48 32.03
N PRO A 50 -0.64 -6.42 32.86
CA PRO A 50 -0.02 -5.12 32.59
C PRO A 50 1.53 -5.20 32.57
N LYS A 51 2.12 -6.08 33.36
CA LYS A 51 3.59 -6.30 33.41
C LYS A 51 4.19 -6.89 32.13
N LYS A 52 3.39 -7.51 31.28
CA LYS A 52 3.81 -8.03 29.98
C LYS A 52 4.11 -6.91 28.96
N TYR A 53 3.53 -5.75 29.16
CA TYR A 53 3.61 -4.61 28.26
C TYR A 53 4.61 -3.60 28.81
N THR A 54 5.83 -3.64 28.32
CA THR A 54 6.91 -2.70 28.75
C THR A 54 6.72 -1.30 28.20
N ARG A 55 6.01 -1.14 27.08
CA ARG A 55 5.73 0.14 26.45
C ARG A 55 4.32 0.21 25.90
N VAL A 56 3.63 1.30 26.16
CA VAL A 56 2.32 1.62 25.58
C VAL A 56 2.32 3.04 25.07
N THR A 57 1.46 3.30 24.08
CA THR A 57 1.22 4.65 23.56
C THR A 57 -0.24 5.01 23.82
N ALA A 58 -0.54 6.31 23.88
CA ALA A 58 -1.92 6.81 24.04
C ALA A 58 -2.85 6.40 22.86
N LYS A 59 -2.27 5.81 21.80
CA LYS A 59 -3.01 5.31 20.62
C LYS A 59 -3.07 3.80 20.62
N GLY A 60 -3.98 3.24 19.85
CA GLY A 60 -4.15 1.79 19.73
C GLY A 60 -4.92 1.17 20.90
N SER A 61 -4.58 -0.06 21.31
CA SER A 61 -5.33 -0.81 22.34
C SER A 61 -5.37 -0.12 23.70
N ALA A 62 -4.31 0.58 24.09
CA ALA A 62 -4.26 1.31 25.36
C ALA A 62 -5.27 2.48 25.42
N SER A 63 -5.73 2.98 24.28
CA SER A 63 -6.76 4.03 24.23
C SER A 63 -8.15 3.58 24.71
N TYR A 64 -8.36 2.27 24.81
CA TYR A 64 -9.59 1.65 25.34
C TYR A 64 -9.46 1.22 26.80
N VAL A 65 -8.38 1.60 27.50
CA VAL A 65 -8.16 1.26 28.89
C VAL A 65 -8.22 2.53 29.72
N LEU A 66 -9.13 2.56 30.69
CA LEU A 66 -9.24 3.64 31.68
C LEU A 66 -8.15 3.47 32.74
N ASN A 67 -7.80 4.57 33.39
CA ASN A 67 -6.87 4.64 34.52
C ASN A 67 -5.43 4.17 34.22
N ILE A 68 -5.07 4.03 32.93
CA ILE A 68 -3.69 3.72 32.56
C ILE A 68 -2.83 4.98 32.64
N ALA A 69 -1.76 4.92 33.43
CA ALA A 69 -0.73 5.94 33.47
C ALA A 69 0.54 5.40 32.83
N PHE A 70 1.18 6.21 32.00
CA PHE A 70 2.45 5.85 31.38
C PHE A 70 3.34 7.09 31.20
N ASN A 71 4.65 6.87 31.19
CA ASN A 71 5.61 7.92 30.92
C ASN A 71 5.51 8.31 29.43
N LYS A 72 5.25 9.58 29.14
CA LYS A 72 5.10 10.09 27.76
C LYS A 72 6.38 10.03 26.93
N GLU A 73 7.56 10.04 27.58
CA GLU A 73 8.85 10.00 26.90
C GLU A 73 9.33 8.57 26.64
N THR A 74 9.23 7.69 27.64
CA THR A 74 9.70 6.30 27.55
C THR A 74 8.61 5.32 27.09
N GLY A 75 7.33 5.68 27.29
CA GLY A 75 6.18 4.79 27.05
C GLY A 75 6.01 3.68 28.10
N GLU A 76 6.78 3.71 29.20
CA GLU A 76 6.68 2.74 30.26
C GLU A 76 5.40 2.92 31.07
N ILE A 77 4.75 1.81 31.43
CA ILE A 77 3.54 1.82 32.26
C ILE A 77 3.94 2.16 33.70
N ILE A 78 3.39 3.24 34.22
CA ILE A 78 3.44 3.59 35.63
C ILE A 78 2.30 2.82 36.29
N GLU A 79 2.55 2.10 37.37
CA GLU A 79 1.52 1.29 38.06
C GLU A 79 0.23 2.08 38.26
N GLY A 80 -0.79 1.69 37.50
CA GLY A 80 -2.12 2.30 37.52
C GLY A 80 -3.06 1.54 38.45
N ARG A 81 -3.95 2.27 39.12
CA ARG A 81 -5.01 1.68 39.95
C ARG A 81 -6.14 1.22 39.03
N ASN A 82 -6.65 0.01 39.25
CA ASN A 82 -7.84 -0.54 38.61
C ASN A 82 -7.99 -0.20 37.13
N LEU A 83 -7.25 -0.93 36.30
CA LEU A 83 -7.40 -0.81 34.84
C LEU A 83 -8.76 -1.40 34.41
N GLU A 84 -9.56 -0.63 33.72
CA GLU A 84 -10.88 -1.00 33.24
C GLU A 84 -11.02 -0.72 31.74
N LEU A 85 -11.92 -1.44 31.09
CA LEU A 85 -12.22 -1.21 29.68
C LEU A 85 -13.17 -0.01 29.54
N ASP A 86 -12.84 0.93 28.66
CA ASP A 86 -13.66 2.10 28.35
C ASP A 86 -14.81 1.71 27.42
N MET A 87 -15.89 1.25 28.05
CA MET A 87 -17.10 0.81 27.33
C MET A 87 -17.85 1.97 26.67
N GLU A 88 -17.74 3.17 27.22
CA GLU A 88 -18.39 4.36 26.69
C GLU A 88 -17.74 4.76 25.36
N LYS A 89 -16.43 4.84 25.34
CA LYS A 89 -15.66 5.10 24.12
C LYS A 89 -15.92 4.05 23.03
N ILE A 90 -15.98 2.78 23.39
CA ILE A 90 -16.27 1.71 22.43
C ILE A 90 -17.64 1.94 21.77
N ARG A 91 -18.68 2.23 22.56
CA ARG A 91 -20.02 2.51 22.05
C ARG A 91 -20.08 3.77 21.19
N GLU A 92 -19.35 4.83 21.56
CA GLU A 92 -19.29 6.05 20.77
C GLU A 92 -18.62 5.80 19.40
N GLU A 93 -17.51 5.06 19.37
CA GLU A 93 -16.84 4.74 18.11
C GLU A 93 -17.66 3.81 17.21
N GLU A 94 -18.46 2.91 17.79
CA GLU A 94 -19.37 2.02 17.04
C GLU A 94 -20.40 2.76 16.21
N LYS A 95 -20.85 3.91 16.67
CA LYS A 95 -21.85 4.74 15.96
C LYS A 95 -21.33 5.24 14.61
N TYR A 96 -20.02 5.36 14.46
CA TYR A 96 -19.38 5.90 13.26
C TYR A 96 -18.82 4.83 12.33
N ASP A 97 -19.04 3.55 12.64
CA ASP A 97 -18.58 2.46 11.79
C ASP A 97 -19.16 2.57 10.37
N GLY A 98 -18.28 2.53 9.38
CA GLY A 98 -18.64 2.60 7.98
C GLY A 98 -18.85 4.02 7.44
N TYR A 99 -18.90 5.02 8.32
CA TYR A 99 -18.99 6.41 7.89
C TYR A 99 -17.59 6.98 7.63
N TYR A 100 -17.45 7.68 6.53
CA TYR A 100 -16.27 8.49 6.22
C TYR A 100 -16.65 9.69 5.38
N SER A 101 -15.78 10.70 5.37
CA SER A 101 -16.03 11.92 4.63
C SER A 101 -14.84 12.28 3.73
N ILE A 102 -15.16 12.89 2.61
CA ILE A 102 -14.21 13.53 1.70
C ILE A 102 -14.43 15.02 1.81
N VAL A 103 -13.34 15.77 1.89
CA VAL A 103 -13.36 17.24 1.93
C VAL A 103 -12.59 17.77 0.73
N THR A 104 -13.14 18.78 0.06
CA THR A 104 -12.52 19.45 -1.09
C THR A 104 -12.69 20.96 -1.01
N SER A 105 -11.75 21.71 -1.54
CA SER A 105 -11.87 23.13 -1.80
C SER A 105 -12.66 23.46 -3.10
N GLU A 106 -12.90 22.44 -3.93
CA GLU A 106 -13.67 22.57 -5.17
C GLU A 106 -15.18 22.55 -4.89
N LEU A 107 -15.74 23.72 -4.58
CA LEU A 107 -17.14 23.85 -4.14
C LEU A 107 -18.16 23.44 -5.21
N LYS A 108 -17.80 23.56 -6.49
CA LYS A 108 -18.69 23.27 -7.64
C LYS A 108 -18.69 21.80 -8.05
N MET A 109 -17.75 21.01 -7.55
CA MET A 109 -17.62 19.58 -7.86
C MET A 109 -18.86 18.83 -7.39
N SER A 110 -19.45 17.98 -8.22
CA SER A 110 -20.55 17.11 -7.83
C SER A 110 -20.08 16.03 -6.84
N ASP A 111 -21.03 15.41 -6.13
CA ASP A 111 -20.72 14.36 -5.15
C ASP A 111 -20.14 13.10 -5.81
N GLU A 112 -20.59 12.82 -7.03
CA GLU A 112 -20.08 11.70 -7.82
C GLU A 112 -18.64 11.96 -8.31
N GLU A 113 -18.35 13.16 -8.79
CA GLU A 113 -17.01 13.57 -9.16
C GLU A 113 -16.05 13.52 -7.98
N MET A 114 -16.46 14.01 -6.79
CA MET A 114 -15.68 13.91 -5.55
C MET A 114 -15.29 12.47 -5.25
N ARG A 115 -16.26 11.54 -5.32
CA ARG A 115 -16.00 10.10 -5.09
C ARG A 115 -15.05 9.52 -6.13
N ASN A 116 -15.22 9.87 -7.39
CA ASN A 116 -14.40 9.36 -8.49
C ASN A 116 -12.95 9.86 -8.41
N VAL A 117 -12.75 11.13 -8.10
CA VAL A 117 -11.41 11.72 -7.85
C VAL A 117 -10.76 11.05 -6.66
N TYR A 118 -11.47 10.89 -5.55
CA TYR A 118 -10.94 10.21 -4.35
C TYR A 118 -10.54 8.75 -4.63
N ARG A 119 -11.38 8.01 -5.36
CA ARG A 119 -11.04 6.65 -5.81
C ARG A 119 -9.83 6.60 -6.73
N GLY A 120 -9.60 7.67 -7.51
CA GLY A 120 -8.42 7.84 -8.34
C GLY A 120 -7.11 7.84 -7.54
N LEU A 121 -7.10 8.29 -6.28
CA LEU A 121 -5.93 8.29 -5.42
C LEU A 121 -5.37 6.88 -5.20
N ALA A 122 -6.23 5.87 -5.10
CA ALA A 122 -5.81 4.48 -4.95
C ALA A 122 -4.93 4.00 -6.12
N ARG A 123 -5.15 4.51 -7.34
CA ARG A 123 -4.33 4.19 -8.53
C ARG A 123 -2.93 4.81 -8.42
N ILE A 124 -2.85 6.02 -7.84
CA ILE A 124 -1.57 6.71 -7.59
C ILE A 124 -0.79 5.94 -6.53
N GLU A 125 -1.44 5.58 -5.41
CA GLU A 125 -0.82 4.78 -4.34
C GLU A 125 -0.33 3.42 -4.86
N ASP A 126 -1.13 2.74 -5.70
CA ASP A 126 -0.72 1.48 -6.33
C ASP A 126 0.48 1.67 -7.25
N SER A 127 0.54 2.77 -8.03
CA SER A 127 1.70 3.08 -8.88
C SER A 127 2.97 3.29 -8.04
N PHE A 128 2.88 4.01 -6.91
CA PHE A 128 3.99 4.14 -5.97
C PHE A 128 4.37 2.80 -5.31
N LYS A 129 3.40 1.95 -5.02
CA LYS A 129 3.65 0.61 -4.48
C LYS A 129 4.42 -0.24 -5.49
N VAL A 130 3.99 -0.27 -6.75
CA VAL A 130 4.67 -1.00 -7.83
C VAL A 130 6.12 -0.55 -7.96
N THR A 131 6.37 0.76 -8.06
CA THR A 131 7.73 1.30 -8.21
C THR A 131 8.63 1.01 -7.00
N LYS A 132 8.10 1.12 -5.78
CA LYS A 132 8.88 0.86 -4.56
C LYS A 132 9.17 -0.63 -4.33
N THR A 133 8.18 -1.50 -4.58
CA THR A 133 8.25 -2.92 -4.21
C THR A 133 8.85 -3.78 -5.31
N PHE A 134 8.46 -3.55 -6.57
CA PHE A 134 8.87 -4.43 -7.67
C PHE A 134 10.07 -3.91 -8.45
N PHE A 135 10.25 -2.58 -8.52
CA PHE A 135 11.40 -1.97 -9.19
C PHE A 135 12.50 -1.56 -8.21
N GLU A 136 12.29 -1.77 -6.91
CA GLU A 136 13.26 -1.42 -5.86
C GLU A 136 13.79 0.02 -6.02
N SER A 137 12.89 0.96 -6.39
CA SER A 137 13.27 2.35 -6.65
C SER A 137 13.86 3.07 -5.43
N ARG A 138 13.81 2.45 -4.25
CA ARG A 138 14.40 2.94 -3.01
C ARG A 138 15.00 1.79 -2.19
N PRO A 139 16.11 2.04 -1.46
CA PRO A 139 16.87 3.29 -1.36
C PRO A 139 17.66 3.62 -2.61
N VAL A 140 17.90 4.93 -2.88
CA VAL A 140 18.68 5.39 -4.02
C VAL A 140 20.13 5.60 -3.59
N TYR A 141 21.04 4.77 -4.09
CA TYR A 141 22.48 4.83 -3.78
C TYR A 141 23.29 5.66 -4.80
N LEU A 142 22.61 6.53 -5.56
CA LEU A 142 23.21 7.36 -6.61
C LEU A 142 23.58 8.73 -6.05
N ARG A 143 24.71 9.29 -6.50
CA ARG A 143 25.30 10.51 -5.94
C ARG A 143 25.12 11.75 -6.83
N THR A 144 24.92 11.58 -8.15
CA THR A 144 24.81 12.70 -9.08
C THR A 144 23.37 12.88 -9.55
N ASN A 145 22.93 14.12 -9.76
CA ASN A 145 21.59 14.44 -10.23
C ASN A 145 21.25 13.69 -11.53
N LYS A 146 22.18 13.66 -12.49
CA LYS A 146 21.97 12.95 -13.77
C LYS A 146 21.66 11.45 -13.58
N HIS A 147 22.37 10.79 -12.67
CA HIS A 147 22.11 9.37 -12.40
C HIS A 147 20.81 9.16 -11.64
N ILE A 148 20.46 10.07 -10.72
CA ILE A 148 19.18 10.05 -10.01
C ILE A 148 18.02 10.22 -11.00
N ASP A 149 18.12 11.21 -11.90
CA ASP A 149 17.09 11.45 -12.92
C ASP A 149 16.96 10.26 -13.88
N ALA A 150 18.07 9.69 -14.33
CA ALA A 150 18.08 8.49 -15.18
C ALA A 150 17.41 7.29 -14.47
N HIS A 151 17.71 7.08 -13.19
CA HIS A 151 17.10 6.01 -12.39
C HIS A 151 15.58 6.15 -12.31
N PHE A 152 15.09 7.33 -11.93
CA PHE A 152 13.65 7.54 -11.83
C PHE A 152 12.96 7.51 -13.19
N THR A 153 13.61 8.01 -14.25
CA THR A 153 13.10 7.87 -15.63
C THR A 153 12.98 6.42 -16.04
N THR A 154 13.97 5.59 -15.72
CA THR A 154 13.92 4.14 -15.99
C THR A 154 12.79 3.47 -15.21
N CYS A 155 12.62 3.79 -13.93
CA CYS A 155 11.50 3.29 -13.14
C CYS A 155 10.13 3.72 -13.70
N PHE A 156 10.04 4.96 -14.19
CA PHE A 156 8.82 5.46 -14.82
C PHE A 156 8.51 4.72 -16.12
N LEU A 157 9.49 4.52 -16.99
CA LEU A 157 9.32 3.75 -18.23
C LEU A 157 8.91 2.30 -17.93
N ALA A 158 9.53 1.67 -16.94
CA ALA A 158 9.16 0.34 -16.50
C ALA A 158 7.70 0.29 -15.99
N LEU A 159 7.25 1.31 -15.24
CA LEU A 159 5.86 1.42 -14.80
C LEU A 159 4.91 1.53 -16.00
N VAL A 160 5.23 2.35 -17.00
CA VAL A 160 4.43 2.49 -18.23
C VAL A 160 4.29 1.15 -18.93
N LEU A 161 5.40 0.40 -19.10
CA LEU A 161 5.36 -0.94 -19.73
C LEU A 161 4.47 -1.92 -18.95
N VAL A 162 4.58 -1.94 -17.63
CA VAL A 162 3.73 -2.80 -16.78
C VAL A 162 2.25 -2.41 -16.92
N ARG A 163 1.92 -1.11 -16.92
CA ARG A 163 0.53 -0.64 -17.11
C ARG A 163 -0.03 -0.98 -18.48
N LEU A 164 0.79 -0.91 -19.54
CA LEU A 164 0.40 -1.34 -20.87
C LEU A 164 0.15 -2.85 -20.90
N LEU A 165 0.96 -3.62 -20.21
CA LEU A 165 0.81 -5.08 -20.10
C LEU A 165 -0.46 -5.45 -19.32
N GLU A 166 -0.73 -4.82 -18.17
CA GLU A 166 -1.99 -4.98 -17.45
C GLU A 166 -3.21 -4.69 -18.35
N LYS A 167 -3.15 -3.58 -19.11
CA LYS A 167 -4.21 -3.23 -20.07
C LYS A 167 -4.35 -4.26 -21.18
N LYS A 168 -3.24 -4.79 -21.71
CA LYS A 168 -3.25 -5.82 -22.76
C LYS A 168 -3.83 -7.15 -22.27
N LEU A 169 -3.74 -7.40 -20.96
CA LEU A 169 -4.32 -8.56 -20.27
C LEU A 169 -5.71 -8.26 -19.66
N ASP A 170 -6.40 -7.21 -20.16
CA ASP A 170 -7.75 -6.79 -19.76
C ASP A 170 -7.91 -6.54 -18.25
N GLY A 171 -6.82 -6.18 -17.56
CA GLY A 171 -6.81 -5.93 -16.11
C GLY A 171 -7.06 -7.17 -15.24
N LYS A 172 -6.97 -8.37 -15.81
CA LYS A 172 -7.20 -9.65 -15.12
C LYS A 172 -6.21 -9.88 -13.97
N TYR A 173 -5.00 -9.36 -14.10
CA TYR A 173 -3.92 -9.55 -13.13
C TYR A 173 -3.37 -8.21 -12.65
N GLN A 174 -2.98 -8.16 -11.39
CA GLN A 174 -2.24 -7.03 -10.82
C GLN A 174 -0.77 -7.09 -11.24
N ALA A 175 -0.10 -5.92 -11.31
CA ALA A 175 1.30 -5.77 -11.69
C ALA A 175 2.23 -6.77 -11.00
N GLY A 176 2.06 -6.98 -9.69
CA GLY A 176 2.88 -7.92 -8.93
C GLY A 176 2.80 -9.35 -9.45
N LYS A 177 1.60 -9.85 -9.70
CA LYS A 177 1.41 -11.22 -10.21
C LYS A 177 2.03 -11.39 -11.61
N ILE A 178 1.87 -10.39 -12.48
CA ILE A 178 2.47 -10.39 -13.82
C ILE A 178 3.99 -10.45 -13.72
N LEU A 179 4.59 -9.55 -12.92
CA LEU A 179 6.05 -9.48 -12.77
C LEU A 179 6.64 -10.74 -12.15
N ASP A 180 5.96 -11.32 -11.14
CA ASP A 180 6.41 -12.56 -10.49
C ASP A 180 6.38 -13.74 -11.45
N SER A 181 5.34 -13.86 -12.28
CA SER A 181 5.25 -14.90 -13.30
C SER A 181 6.32 -14.73 -14.38
N LEU A 182 6.50 -13.50 -14.88
CA LEU A 182 7.54 -13.21 -15.89
C LEU A 182 8.96 -13.45 -15.34
N LYS A 183 9.25 -13.11 -14.09
CA LYS A 183 10.54 -13.39 -13.45
C LYS A 183 10.83 -14.90 -13.34
N LYS A 184 9.79 -15.69 -13.16
CA LYS A 184 9.90 -17.17 -13.07
C LYS A 184 10.00 -17.83 -14.45
N TYR A 185 9.56 -17.16 -15.52
CA TYR A 185 9.63 -17.67 -16.88
C TYR A 185 11.06 -17.65 -17.42
N ASN A 186 11.86 -18.57 -16.93
CA ASN A 186 13.29 -18.71 -17.22
C ASN A 186 13.54 -19.93 -18.09
N CYS A 187 14.66 -19.93 -18.84
CA CYS A 187 15.12 -21.07 -19.59
C CYS A 187 16.53 -21.50 -19.19
N THR A 188 16.78 -22.79 -19.26
CA THR A 188 18.10 -23.39 -19.01
C THR A 188 18.62 -24.02 -20.30
N LYS A 189 19.89 -23.81 -20.62
CA LYS A 189 20.53 -24.43 -21.76
C LYS A 189 20.79 -25.91 -21.47
N LEU A 190 20.23 -26.80 -22.27
CA LEU A 190 20.45 -28.25 -22.18
C LEU A 190 21.64 -28.71 -23.03
N HIS A 191 21.71 -28.24 -24.29
CA HIS A 191 22.74 -28.55 -25.27
C HIS A 191 23.08 -27.32 -26.11
N THR A 192 24.02 -27.44 -27.03
CA THR A 192 24.55 -26.33 -27.83
C THR A 192 23.44 -25.48 -28.51
N ASN A 193 22.33 -26.07 -28.86
CA ASN A 193 21.24 -25.40 -29.60
C ASN A 193 19.85 -25.66 -28.99
N LEU A 194 19.75 -26.19 -27.76
CA LEU A 194 18.49 -26.55 -27.15
C LEU A 194 18.36 -25.92 -25.76
N TRP A 195 17.22 -25.24 -25.54
CA TRP A 195 16.87 -24.57 -24.30
C TRP A 195 15.56 -25.09 -23.77
N ARG A 196 15.43 -25.24 -22.45
CA ARG A 196 14.22 -25.66 -21.77
C ARG A 196 13.69 -24.56 -20.87
N PHE A 197 12.41 -24.22 -21.05
CA PHE A 197 11.63 -23.37 -20.14
C PHE A 197 11.01 -24.26 -19.07
N THR A 198 11.19 -23.91 -17.79
CA THR A 198 10.79 -24.77 -16.65
C THR A 198 9.54 -24.27 -15.94
N TYR A 199 9.08 -23.08 -16.27
CA TYR A 199 7.92 -22.46 -15.63
C TYR A 199 6.86 -22.09 -16.67
N TYR A 200 5.59 -22.36 -16.32
CA TYR A 200 4.43 -21.96 -17.10
C TYR A 200 3.22 -21.86 -16.18
N ASP A 201 2.46 -20.75 -16.26
CA ASP A 201 1.24 -20.52 -15.49
C ASP A 201 0.19 -19.83 -16.35
N GLU A 202 -0.98 -19.53 -15.74
CA GLU A 202 -2.08 -18.84 -16.42
C GLU A 202 -1.73 -17.44 -16.93
N VAL A 203 -0.81 -16.72 -16.26
CA VAL A 203 -0.34 -15.40 -16.71
C VAL A 203 0.47 -15.52 -17.99
N ILE A 204 1.39 -16.49 -18.03
CA ILE A 204 2.20 -16.75 -19.22
C ILE A 204 1.33 -17.25 -20.38
N ASP A 205 0.29 -18.05 -20.09
CA ASP A 205 -0.69 -18.49 -21.10
C ASP A 205 -1.46 -17.33 -21.70
N ASP A 206 -1.97 -16.43 -20.86
CA ASP A 206 -2.69 -15.25 -21.32
C ASP A 206 -1.75 -14.26 -22.06
N CYS A 207 -0.50 -14.11 -21.64
CA CYS A 207 0.52 -13.39 -22.39
C CYS A 207 0.77 -14.05 -23.77
N SER A 208 0.87 -15.38 -23.81
CA SER A 208 1.02 -16.14 -25.05
C SER A 208 -0.08 -15.80 -26.05
N LYS A 209 -1.34 -15.81 -25.60
CA LYS A 209 -2.52 -15.47 -26.41
C LYS A 209 -2.55 -14.00 -26.80
N ALA A 210 -2.33 -13.08 -25.85
CA ALA A 210 -2.42 -11.65 -26.07
C ALA A 210 -1.38 -11.10 -27.06
N PHE A 211 -0.21 -11.74 -27.13
CA PHE A 211 0.88 -11.34 -28.02
C PHE A 211 1.06 -12.26 -29.23
N GLY A 212 0.27 -13.32 -29.38
CA GLY A 212 0.42 -14.30 -30.45
C GLY A 212 1.75 -15.06 -30.42
N LEU A 213 2.32 -15.23 -29.22
CA LEU A 213 3.60 -15.89 -28.99
C LEU A 213 3.35 -17.32 -28.49
N ALA A 214 4.08 -18.31 -29.00
CA ALA A 214 3.94 -19.70 -28.55
C ALA A 214 4.72 -19.95 -27.25
N LEU A 215 4.40 -19.25 -26.13
CA LEU A 215 5.15 -19.35 -24.88
C LEU A 215 4.98 -20.69 -24.13
N ASN A 216 4.03 -21.52 -24.53
CA ASN A 216 3.75 -22.84 -23.96
C ASN A 216 4.77 -23.93 -24.31
N LEU A 217 5.65 -23.69 -25.30
CA LEU A 217 6.65 -24.66 -25.72
C LEU A 217 7.80 -24.73 -24.72
N GLN A 218 7.91 -25.88 -24.04
CA GLN A 218 8.98 -26.08 -23.05
C GLN A 218 10.37 -26.16 -23.67
N ASN A 219 10.53 -26.80 -24.80
CA ASN A 219 11.82 -26.95 -25.46
C ASN A 219 11.89 -26.11 -26.72
N ARG A 220 12.95 -25.30 -26.88
CA ARG A 220 13.15 -24.40 -28.02
C ARG A 220 14.57 -24.44 -28.51
N LYS A 221 14.72 -24.34 -29.84
CA LYS A 221 16.03 -24.10 -30.44
C LYS A 221 16.43 -22.63 -30.24
N GLN A 222 17.72 -22.37 -30.21
CA GLN A 222 18.26 -21.01 -30.05
C GLN A 222 17.70 -20.05 -31.12
N GLN A 223 17.53 -20.50 -32.35
CA GLN A 223 16.93 -19.71 -33.44
C GLN A 223 15.50 -19.26 -33.13
N ASP A 224 14.69 -20.12 -32.51
CA ASP A 224 13.31 -19.81 -32.17
C ASP A 224 13.25 -18.78 -31.05
N ILE A 225 14.15 -18.85 -30.05
CA ILE A 225 14.28 -17.82 -29.01
C ILE A 225 14.71 -16.48 -29.62
N GLN A 226 15.68 -16.51 -30.56
CA GLN A 226 16.11 -15.29 -31.25
C GLN A 226 14.99 -14.66 -32.07
N ARG A 227 14.10 -15.45 -32.68
CA ARG A 227 12.91 -14.96 -33.38
C ARG A 227 11.92 -14.28 -32.41
N LEU A 228 11.69 -14.88 -31.24
CA LEU A 228 10.85 -14.27 -30.21
C LEU A 228 11.38 -12.91 -29.71
N LEU A 229 12.70 -12.72 -29.68
CA LEU A 229 13.32 -11.48 -29.21
C LEU A 229 13.43 -10.39 -30.28
N ARG A 230 13.09 -10.69 -31.53
CA ARG A 230 13.15 -9.75 -32.66
C ARG A 230 11.79 -9.14 -33.05
N TYR A 231 10.76 -9.43 -32.27
CA TYR A 231 9.42 -8.86 -32.44
C TYR A 231 9.33 -7.45 -31.89
#